data_64143130dd2211bd3cd2a84a90a69632
#
_entry.id   64143130dd2211bd3cd2a84a90a69632
#
_cell.length_a   1.000
_cell.length_b   1.000
_cell.length_c   1.000
_cell.angle_alpha   90.00
_cell.angle_beta   90.00
_cell.angle_gamma   90.00
#
_symmetry.space_group_name_H-M   'P 1'
#
loop_
_entity.id
_entity.type
_entity.pdbx_description
1 polymer ?
#
loop_
_entity_poly.entity_id
_entity_poly.type
_entity_poly.pdbx_seq_one_letter_code
_entity_poly.pdbx_strand_id
1 'polypeptide(L)'
;MNKIVTILLCGLLVSGISTAQSLLPPMPSVAPAKNVGSVEMGNSDKFEEVQLDLPITDGPFKPNWQSIEANYPGTPQWLRDAKFGIWVHFGPQAAGESGDWYARNLYKEDNNAYANHLKRYGHPSEVGYKDVLRTWNPDKLDPDALTKLYQKAGARFLMIQGVHHDNYDLWNSKYQPWNSVNIGPKRDMLREWADACHKYNMRYGVTFHHEYTWWWWQTAFGSDKQGDKAGVPYDGHLTLADGKGKWWEGYDPRMLYGIDLREYESVDAMAHTGWSPPKAGIFSHHLEYANWFAKQWALRIMDVTENYSPDFIYTDGTVEGPFTGNGTGTGYKCNAMQTVMADYYNRQLKQKGFVDGFSIIKFRHPTNGAVNTAEFDFPDTINSIQPWIREAPVGDWFYAPNFTYHAGSMIRFIIEAIARDGNVALNIPMRPDGSIEEACVRMLEDVGKWMDINGEAVYGSKAWKTLGEGEIINGKLKKLPGGKLGGGQARFKFDAQDIRFTEGKDGSLYVFTMEIPSAEQKVVVKSMAKDKGYLSSEIKEVRLLGYNGNVSWKYTNEGLEIIYPKDAQLCTSAVFRIR
;
A
#
# COMPACT_ATOMS: atom_id res chain seq x y z
N MET A 1 29.38 -53.40 46.87
CA MET A 1 28.17 -52.65 47.24
C MET A 1 28.44 -51.17 46.97
N ASN A 2 28.21 -50.67 45.74
CA ASN A 2 28.40 -49.28 45.39
C ASN A 2 27.02 -48.65 45.22
N LYS A 3 26.70 -47.68 46.08
CA LYS A 3 25.48 -46.87 45.97
C LYS A 3 25.74 -45.76 44.98
N ILE A 4 24.98 -45.78 43.86
CA ILE A 4 24.90 -44.68 42.91
C ILE A 4 23.87 -43.66 43.45
N VAL A 5 24.35 -42.46 43.73
CA VAL A 5 23.52 -41.32 44.10
C VAL A 5 23.13 -40.61 42.82
N THR A 6 21.86 -40.70 42.45
CA THR A 6 21.29 -39.94 41.32
C THR A 6 20.92 -38.55 41.83
N ILE A 7 21.68 -37.55 41.38
CA ILE A 7 21.33 -36.12 41.60
C ILE A 7 20.31 -35.72 40.52
N LEU A 8 19.06 -35.50 40.92
CA LEU A 8 18.05 -34.85 40.12
C LEU A 8 18.37 -33.34 40.03
N LEU A 9 18.86 -32.89 38.88
CA LEU A 9 18.88 -31.46 38.56
C LEU A 9 17.46 -31.03 38.19
N CYS A 10 16.76 -30.39 39.12
CA CYS A 10 15.58 -29.58 38.79
C CYS A 10 16.06 -28.34 38.05
N GLY A 11 15.98 -28.37 36.71
CA GLY A 11 16.13 -27.19 35.91
C GLY A 11 14.94 -26.25 36.13
N LEU A 12 15.15 -25.17 36.83
CA LEU A 12 14.25 -24.01 36.83
C LEU A 12 14.19 -23.47 35.40
N LEU A 13 13.13 -23.82 34.67
CA LEU A 13 12.69 -23.08 33.51
C LEU A 13 12.22 -21.70 34.01
N VAL A 14 13.15 -20.76 34.08
CA VAL A 14 12.79 -19.35 34.11
C VAL A 14 12.20 -19.07 32.72
N SER A 15 10.87 -19.12 32.62
CA SER A 15 10.15 -18.57 31.48
C SER A 15 10.56 -17.11 31.37
N GLY A 16 11.40 -16.81 30.39
CA GLY A 16 11.72 -15.44 30.01
C GLY A 16 10.42 -14.75 29.64
N ILE A 17 9.85 -13.98 30.58
CA ILE A 17 8.82 -13.02 30.29
C ILE A 17 9.42 -12.09 29.24
N SER A 18 8.89 -12.16 28.05
CA SER A 18 9.33 -11.42 26.88
C SER A 18 9.53 -9.95 27.25
N THR A 19 10.72 -9.42 27.00
CA THR A 19 11.04 -7.98 27.13
C THR A 19 10.07 -7.08 26.32
N ALA A 20 9.36 -7.65 25.34
CA ALA A 20 8.32 -6.99 24.55
C ALA A 20 7.16 -6.44 25.40
N GLN A 21 6.72 -7.15 26.42
CA GLN A 21 5.65 -6.69 27.31
C GLN A 21 6.05 -5.51 28.20
N SER A 22 7.34 -5.25 28.40
CA SER A 22 7.83 -4.10 29.16
C SER A 22 7.87 -2.81 28.34
N LEU A 23 7.93 -2.88 27.00
CA LEU A 23 7.99 -1.70 26.12
C LEU A 23 6.61 -1.12 25.82
N LEU A 24 5.56 -1.94 25.83
CA LEU A 24 4.19 -1.50 25.68
C LEU A 24 3.46 -1.62 27.03
N PRO A 25 3.18 -0.49 27.71
CA PRO A 25 2.42 -0.51 28.95
C PRO A 25 0.99 -0.99 28.71
N PRO A 26 0.24 -1.37 29.75
CA PRO A 26 -1.18 -1.66 29.62
C PRO A 26 -1.93 -0.51 28.94
N MET A 27 -2.95 -0.85 28.14
CA MET A 27 -3.81 0.14 27.53
C MET A 27 -4.42 1.04 28.62
N PRO A 28 -4.42 2.37 28.46
CA PRO A 28 -5.02 3.28 29.43
C PRO A 28 -6.48 2.95 29.67
N SER A 29 -6.93 3.04 30.92
CA SER A 29 -8.35 3.01 31.23
C SER A 29 -9.01 4.27 30.72
N VAL A 30 -10.20 4.12 30.11
CA VAL A 30 -10.98 5.25 29.63
C VAL A 30 -11.57 5.97 30.86
N ALA A 31 -10.99 7.13 31.21
CA ALA A 31 -11.60 8.04 32.19
C ALA A 31 -12.61 8.95 31.49
N PRO A 32 -13.60 9.51 32.19
CA PRO A 32 -14.46 10.53 31.62
C PRO A 32 -13.60 11.66 31.04
N ALA A 33 -13.91 12.07 29.83
CA ALA A 33 -13.14 13.08 29.15
C ALA A 33 -13.28 14.44 29.81
N LYS A 34 -12.15 15.13 29.91
CA LYS A 34 -12.12 16.54 30.20
C LYS A 34 -11.61 17.28 28.97
N ASN A 35 -12.36 18.28 28.56
CA ASN A 35 -11.84 19.20 27.55
C ASN A 35 -10.63 19.93 28.12
N VAL A 36 -9.46 19.72 27.52
CA VAL A 36 -8.21 20.36 27.95
C VAL A 36 -7.87 21.60 27.13
N GLY A 37 -8.71 21.96 26.18
CA GLY A 37 -8.58 23.15 25.36
C GLY A 37 -9.16 22.95 23.96
N SER A 38 -9.39 24.05 23.28
CA SER A 38 -9.66 24.06 21.84
C SER A 38 -8.39 24.50 21.13
N VAL A 39 -7.94 23.73 20.16
CA VAL A 39 -6.83 24.07 19.28
C VAL A 39 -7.41 24.17 17.87
N GLU A 40 -6.97 25.18 17.14
CA GLU A 40 -7.32 25.30 15.74
C GLU A 40 -6.68 24.12 15.01
N MET A 41 -7.54 23.18 14.60
CA MET A 41 -7.10 21.96 13.93
C MET A 41 -6.52 22.33 12.56
N GLY A 42 -5.52 21.58 12.13
CA GLY A 42 -4.81 21.85 10.88
C GLY A 42 -3.50 22.65 11.02
N ASN A 43 -3.13 23.08 12.23
CA ASN A 43 -1.88 23.77 12.48
C ASN A 43 -0.98 22.97 13.43
N SER A 44 -0.12 22.11 12.83
CA SER A 44 0.80 21.24 13.56
C SER A 44 1.87 21.97 14.36
N ASP A 45 2.17 23.23 14.02
CA ASP A 45 3.19 24.03 14.72
C ASP A 45 2.78 24.40 16.14
N LYS A 46 1.49 24.32 16.44
CA LYS A 46 0.94 24.58 17.77
C LYS A 46 1.02 23.38 18.72
N PHE A 47 1.37 22.18 18.21
CA PHE A 47 1.47 20.99 19.04
C PHE A 47 2.92 20.68 19.38
N GLU A 48 3.18 20.44 20.66
CA GLU A 48 4.45 19.88 21.09
C GLU A 48 4.57 18.42 20.64
N GLU A 49 5.71 18.08 20.03
CA GLU A 49 5.98 16.72 19.57
C GLU A 49 6.35 15.82 20.76
N VAL A 50 5.53 14.81 20.99
CA VAL A 50 5.79 13.79 22.01
C VAL A 50 6.90 12.86 21.54
N GLN A 51 7.95 12.71 22.35
CA GLN A 51 9.00 11.72 22.11
C GLN A 51 8.56 10.39 22.70
N LEU A 52 8.50 9.34 21.86
CA LEU A 52 8.03 8.02 22.31
C LEU A 52 9.02 7.28 23.21
N ASP A 53 10.27 7.69 23.22
CA ASP A 53 11.34 7.10 24.03
C ASP A 53 11.43 5.58 23.88
N LEU A 54 11.34 5.10 22.64
CA LEU A 54 11.50 3.69 22.28
C LEU A 54 12.97 3.39 21.96
N PRO A 55 13.50 2.24 22.38
CA PRO A 55 14.84 1.83 22.02
C PRO A 55 14.91 1.54 20.51
N ILE A 56 15.94 2.06 19.85
CA ILE A 56 16.26 1.82 18.46
C ILE A 56 17.62 1.15 18.31
N THR A 57 17.84 0.49 17.19
CA THR A 57 19.15 -0.06 16.83
C THR A 57 20.22 1.04 16.78
N ASP A 58 21.38 0.77 17.37
CA ASP A 58 22.51 1.71 17.35
C ASP A 58 22.98 2.02 15.92
N GLY A 59 23.21 3.32 15.68
CA GLY A 59 23.68 3.80 14.39
C GLY A 59 23.61 5.31 14.23
N PRO A 60 23.91 5.82 13.03
CA PRO A 60 23.92 7.27 12.78
C PRO A 60 22.53 7.90 12.72
N PHE A 61 21.49 7.11 12.36
CA PHE A 61 20.12 7.62 12.29
C PHE A 61 19.54 7.81 13.68
N LYS A 62 19.09 9.02 13.98
CA LYS A 62 18.38 9.38 15.21
C LYS A 62 16.91 9.63 14.91
N PRO A 63 15.99 9.50 15.90
CA PRO A 63 14.55 9.59 15.68
C PRO A 63 14.06 11.03 15.47
N ASN A 64 14.64 11.72 14.50
CA ASN A 64 14.26 13.05 14.05
C ASN A 64 14.55 13.21 12.55
N TRP A 65 13.80 14.09 11.89
CA TRP A 65 13.88 14.31 10.45
C TRP A 65 15.26 14.81 10.01
N GLN A 66 15.89 15.69 10.78
CA GLN A 66 17.22 16.24 10.45
C GLN A 66 18.27 15.13 10.33
N SER A 67 18.29 14.20 11.29
CA SER A 67 19.23 13.08 11.25
C SER A 67 18.93 12.11 10.10
N ILE A 68 17.64 11.82 9.87
CA ILE A 68 17.22 10.91 8.79
C ILE A 68 17.64 11.50 7.44
N GLU A 69 17.32 12.76 7.17
CA GLU A 69 17.63 13.42 5.90
C GLU A 69 19.14 13.57 5.66
N ALA A 70 19.91 13.86 6.72
CA ALA A 70 21.35 14.03 6.61
C ALA A 70 22.12 12.72 6.35
N ASN A 71 21.62 11.59 6.85
CA ASN A 71 22.31 10.30 6.78
C ASN A 71 21.77 9.36 5.69
N TYR A 72 20.59 9.62 5.12
CA TYR A 72 20.03 8.76 4.10
C TYR A 72 20.77 8.92 2.77
N PRO A 73 21.30 7.81 2.19
CA PRO A 73 22.14 7.88 0.99
C PRO A 73 21.38 8.18 -0.32
N GLY A 74 20.07 8.28 -0.25
CA GLY A 74 19.19 8.40 -1.39
C GLY A 74 18.45 7.11 -1.70
N THR A 75 17.38 7.23 -2.47
CA THR A 75 16.55 6.08 -2.85
C THR A 75 17.37 5.12 -3.73
N PRO A 76 17.33 3.81 -3.45
CA PRO A 76 18.18 2.84 -4.14
C PRO A 76 17.83 2.74 -5.62
N GLN A 77 18.87 2.51 -6.44
CA GLN A 77 18.75 2.43 -7.91
C GLN A 77 17.79 1.31 -8.34
N TRP A 78 17.69 0.21 -7.56
CA TRP A 78 16.80 -0.88 -7.92
C TRP A 78 15.32 -0.44 -8.02
N LEU A 79 14.86 0.52 -7.19
CA LEU A 79 13.49 1.05 -7.30
C LEU A 79 13.33 1.85 -8.60
N ARG A 80 14.32 2.70 -8.95
CA ARG A 80 14.29 3.46 -10.21
C ARG A 80 14.22 2.55 -11.43
N ASP A 81 14.86 1.40 -11.35
CA ASP A 81 14.92 0.41 -12.44
C ASP A 81 13.70 -0.51 -12.49
N ALA A 82 13.03 -0.73 -11.38
CA ALA A 82 11.95 -1.71 -11.24
C ALA A 82 10.69 -1.35 -12.03
N LYS A 83 10.27 -0.10 -11.99
CA LYS A 83 9.13 0.51 -12.71
C LYS A 83 7.75 -0.09 -12.40
N PHE A 84 7.63 -1.41 -12.26
CA PHE A 84 6.37 -2.09 -12.04
C PHE A 84 6.44 -3.06 -10.85
N GLY A 85 5.52 -2.92 -9.93
CA GLY A 85 5.26 -3.82 -8.82
C GLY A 85 3.79 -4.18 -8.68
N ILE A 86 3.51 -5.18 -7.86
CA ILE A 86 2.16 -5.58 -7.51
C ILE A 86 1.96 -5.36 -6.01
N TRP A 87 0.78 -4.87 -5.67
CA TRP A 87 0.33 -4.77 -4.30
C TRP A 87 -0.55 -5.97 -3.95
N VAL A 88 -0.24 -6.61 -2.84
CA VAL A 88 -1.04 -7.66 -2.22
C VAL A 88 -1.79 -7.05 -1.05
N HIS A 89 -2.93 -6.44 -1.32
CA HIS A 89 -3.82 -5.84 -0.34
C HIS A 89 -4.86 -6.88 0.06
N PHE A 90 -4.48 -7.77 0.98
CA PHE A 90 -5.27 -8.95 1.32
C PHE A 90 -5.30 -9.19 2.82
N GLY A 91 -6.47 -9.46 3.33
CA GLY A 91 -6.73 -9.73 4.73
C GLY A 91 -8.21 -10.08 4.96
N PRO A 92 -8.64 -10.21 6.24
CA PRO A 92 -9.99 -10.69 6.56
C PRO A 92 -11.12 -9.75 6.12
N GLN A 93 -10.84 -8.51 5.75
CA GLN A 93 -11.85 -7.65 5.13
C GLN A 93 -12.39 -8.21 3.81
N ALA A 94 -11.60 -9.05 3.10
CA ALA A 94 -12.07 -9.77 1.91
C ALA A 94 -13.29 -10.68 2.20
N ALA A 95 -13.44 -11.16 3.44
CA ALA A 95 -14.53 -12.04 3.86
C ALA A 95 -15.93 -11.43 3.65
N GLY A 96 -16.03 -10.11 3.64
CA GLY A 96 -17.28 -9.40 3.36
C GLY A 96 -17.68 -9.37 1.90
N GLU A 97 -16.75 -9.62 0.97
CA GLU A 97 -16.96 -9.44 -0.48
C GLU A 97 -17.63 -8.11 -0.84
N SER A 98 -17.27 -7.06 -0.09
CA SER A 98 -17.89 -5.74 -0.16
C SER A 98 -16.88 -4.63 -0.48
N GLY A 99 -15.71 -5.00 -0.94
CA GLY A 99 -14.64 -4.08 -1.24
C GLY A 99 -13.97 -3.51 0.00
N ASP A 100 -13.41 -2.32 -0.16
CA ASP A 100 -12.66 -1.65 0.90
C ASP A 100 -13.54 -1.24 2.08
N TRP A 101 -12.95 -1.26 3.29
CA TRP A 101 -13.58 -0.85 4.54
C TRP A 101 -14.77 -1.70 5.01
N TYR A 102 -14.89 -2.94 4.54
CA TYR A 102 -15.93 -3.85 5.00
C TYR A 102 -16.02 -3.90 6.54
N ALA A 103 -14.89 -4.06 7.23
CA ALA A 103 -14.86 -4.22 8.68
C ALA A 103 -15.47 -3.03 9.45
N ARG A 104 -15.34 -1.81 8.90
CA ARG A 104 -16.00 -0.61 9.42
C ARG A 104 -17.46 -0.51 9.01
N ASN A 105 -17.71 -0.81 7.73
CA ASN A 105 -18.99 -0.54 7.10
C ASN A 105 -20.06 -1.59 7.46
N LEU A 106 -19.67 -2.76 7.96
CA LEU A 106 -20.60 -3.76 8.48
C LEU A 106 -21.40 -3.26 9.72
N TYR A 107 -20.95 -2.19 10.35
CA TYR A 107 -21.61 -1.52 11.47
C TYR A 107 -22.41 -0.27 11.07
N LYS A 108 -22.67 -0.10 9.78
CA LYS A 108 -23.45 1.04 9.24
C LYS A 108 -24.71 0.52 8.55
N GLU A 109 -25.84 0.67 9.19
CA GLU A 109 -27.15 0.15 8.80
C GLU A 109 -27.56 0.52 7.36
N ASP A 110 -27.10 1.66 6.85
CA ASP A 110 -27.39 2.18 5.51
C ASP A 110 -26.34 1.74 4.44
N ASN A 111 -25.38 0.89 4.80
CA ASN A 111 -24.29 0.48 3.91
C ASN A 111 -24.52 -0.93 3.33
N ASN A 112 -24.14 -1.13 2.06
CA ASN A 112 -24.21 -2.45 1.43
C ASN A 112 -23.40 -3.53 2.17
N ALA A 113 -22.30 -3.15 2.82
CA ALA A 113 -21.49 -4.07 3.60
C ALA A 113 -22.24 -4.60 4.82
N TYR A 114 -23.08 -3.78 5.47
CA TYR A 114 -23.98 -4.20 6.54
C TYR A 114 -25.01 -5.22 6.04
N ALA A 115 -25.67 -4.94 4.91
CA ALA A 115 -26.65 -5.87 4.33
C ALA A 115 -26.00 -7.21 3.94
N ASN A 116 -24.80 -7.18 3.37
CA ASN A 116 -24.02 -8.39 3.06
C ASN A 116 -23.62 -9.14 4.32
N HIS A 117 -23.24 -8.43 5.38
CA HIS A 117 -22.86 -9.02 6.66
C HIS A 117 -24.05 -9.73 7.32
N LEU A 118 -25.23 -9.07 7.39
CA LEU A 118 -26.46 -9.67 7.89
C LEU A 118 -26.79 -11.00 7.20
N LYS A 119 -26.66 -11.02 5.87
CA LYS A 119 -26.96 -12.20 5.06
C LYS A 119 -25.99 -13.36 5.32
N ARG A 120 -24.70 -13.06 5.54
CA ARG A 120 -23.62 -14.06 5.62
C ARG A 120 -23.36 -14.54 7.04
N TYR A 121 -23.43 -13.63 8.01
CA TYR A 121 -22.94 -13.86 9.35
C TYR A 121 -24.01 -13.63 10.43
N GLY A 122 -25.00 -12.81 10.17
CA GLY A 122 -26.00 -12.38 11.12
C GLY A 122 -25.79 -10.95 11.60
N HIS A 123 -26.48 -10.58 12.68
CA HIS A 123 -26.48 -9.21 13.17
C HIS A 123 -25.16 -8.83 13.89
N PRO A 124 -24.59 -7.63 13.67
CA PRO A 124 -23.29 -7.24 14.25
C PRO A 124 -23.24 -7.21 15.78
N SER A 125 -24.39 -7.14 16.48
CA SER A 125 -24.44 -7.28 17.95
C SER A 125 -24.24 -8.71 18.44
N GLU A 126 -24.37 -9.71 17.57
CA GLU A 126 -24.25 -11.14 17.88
C GLU A 126 -23.00 -11.73 17.23
N VAL A 127 -22.75 -11.38 15.98
CA VAL A 127 -21.61 -11.81 15.18
C VAL A 127 -20.96 -10.57 14.59
N GLY A 128 -20.00 -9.99 15.29
CA GLY A 128 -19.26 -8.83 14.81
C GLY A 128 -17.98 -9.20 14.08
N TYR A 129 -17.14 -8.20 13.81
CA TYR A 129 -15.92 -8.43 13.05
C TYR A 129 -14.94 -9.41 13.70
N LYS A 130 -14.79 -9.40 15.03
CA LYS A 130 -13.97 -10.39 15.73
C LYS A 130 -14.38 -11.84 15.43
N ASP A 131 -15.68 -12.09 15.21
CA ASP A 131 -16.19 -13.42 14.89
C ASP A 131 -15.92 -13.78 13.40
N VAL A 132 -15.91 -12.77 12.52
CA VAL A 132 -15.44 -12.94 11.14
C VAL A 132 -13.96 -13.34 11.13
N LEU A 133 -13.10 -12.69 11.93
CA LEU A 133 -11.68 -13.05 12.08
C LEU A 133 -11.49 -14.53 12.44
N ARG A 134 -12.32 -15.03 13.38
CA ARG A 134 -12.26 -16.43 13.81
C ARG A 134 -12.55 -17.41 12.68
N THR A 135 -13.51 -17.08 11.83
CA THR A 135 -14.00 -17.99 10.79
C THR A 135 -13.31 -17.81 9.45
N TRP A 136 -12.63 -16.69 9.24
CA TRP A 136 -11.89 -16.43 8.03
C TRP A 136 -10.72 -17.41 7.86
N ASN A 137 -10.71 -18.14 6.74
CA ASN A 137 -9.68 -19.11 6.42
C ASN A 137 -9.32 -19.07 4.93
N PRO A 138 -8.21 -18.42 4.57
CA PRO A 138 -7.72 -18.37 3.19
C PRO A 138 -6.95 -19.65 2.84
N ASP A 139 -7.66 -20.78 2.76
CA ASP A 139 -7.09 -22.12 2.54
C ASP A 139 -6.50 -22.33 1.14
N LYS A 140 -6.85 -21.47 0.17
CA LYS A 140 -6.29 -21.47 -1.18
C LYS A 140 -5.20 -20.44 -1.39
N LEU A 141 -4.82 -19.70 -0.34
CA LEU A 141 -3.71 -18.76 -0.43
C LEU A 141 -2.40 -19.52 -0.63
N ASP A 142 -1.78 -19.30 -1.76
CA ASP A 142 -0.48 -19.85 -2.13
C ASP A 142 0.47 -18.71 -2.56
N PRO A 143 1.21 -18.10 -1.61
CA PRO A 143 2.16 -17.03 -1.89
C PRO A 143 3.25 -17.42 -2.89
N ASP A 144 3.66 -18.69 -2.91
CA ASP A 144 4.66 -19.20 -3.85
C ASP A 144 4.16 -19.14 -5.30
N ALA A 145 2.99 -19.71 -5.57
CA ALA A 145 2.38 -19.69 -6.89
C ALA A 145 2.05 -18.26 -7.35
N LEU A 146 1.54 -17.42 -6.45
CA LEU A 146 1.18 -16.03 -6.75
C LEU A 146 2.42 -15.17 -7.04
N THR A 147 3.49 -15.29 -6.24
CA THR A 147 4.74 -14.56 -6.50
C THR A 147 5.32 -14.91 -7.87
N LYS A 148 5.30 -16.19 -8.23
CA LYS A 148 5.72 -16.64 -9.56
C LYS A 148 4.85 -16.07 -10.69
N LEU A 149 3.53 -16.04 -10.50
CA LEU A 149 2.60 -15.43 -11.46
C LEU A 149 2.87 -13.92 -11.62
N TYR A 150 3.05 -13.21 -10.52
CA TYR A 150 3.33 -11.77 -10.54
C TYR A 150 4.68 -11.44 -11.19
N GLN A 151 5.70 -12.26 -10.92
CA GLN A 151 6.98 -12.15 -11.61
C GLN A 151 6.85 -12.36 -13.13
N LYS A 152 6.06 -13.36 -13.56
CA LYS A 152 5.75 -13.59 -14.98
C LYS A 152 4.96 -12.44 -15.61
N ALA A 153 4.08 -11.81 -14.86
CA ALA A 153 3.37 -10.60 -15.30
C ALA A 153 4.32 -9.39 -15.48
N GLY A 154 5.57 -9.51 -15.05
CA GLY A 154 6.59 -8.48 -15.20
C GLY A 154 6.85 -7.66 -13.94
N ALA A 155 6.21 -7.96 -12.81
CA ALA A 155 6.49 -7.27 -11.56
C ALA A 155 7.94 -7.49 -11.09
N ARG A 156 8.54 -6.46 -10.50
CA ARG A 156 9.89 -6.48 -9.95
C ARG A 156 9.94 -6.30 -8.43
N PHE A 157 8.83 -5.91 -7.83
CA PHE A 157 8.66 -5.83 -6.39
C PHE A 157 7.22 -6.11 -6.00
N LEU A 158 7.02 -6.54 -4.76
CA LEU A 158 5.71 -6.71 -4.15
C LEU A 158 5.55 -5.75 -2.97
N MET A 159 4.36 -5.22 -2.79
CA MET A 159 3.92 -4.53 -1.58
C MET A 159 2.93 -5.45 -0.88
N ILE A 160 3.28 -5.92 0.31
CA ILE A 160 2.51 -6.95 1.03
C ILE A 160 1.87 -6.31 2.24
N GLN A 161 0.56 -6.43 2.38
CA GLN A 161 -0.13 -5.95 3.57
C GLN A 161 0.35 -6.71 4.81
N GLY A 162 0.88 -5.99 5.79
CA GLY A 162 1.09 -6.50 7.13
C GLY A 162 -0.16 -6.33 7.99
N VAL A 163 -0.73 -5.12 7.99
CA VAL A 163 -1.96 -4.78 8.72
C VAL A 163 -2.74 -3.71 7.98
N HIS A 164 -4.07 -3.77 8.03
CA HIS A 164 -4.96 -2.72 7.54
C HIS A 164 -5.59 -1.90 8.69
N HIS A 165 -6.52 -1.01 8.39
CA HIS A 165 -7.26 -0.22 9.38
C HIS A 165 -8.04 -1.09 10.38
N ASP A 166 -8.34 -2.35 10.02
CA ASP A 166 -9.02 -3.34 10.84
C ASP A 166 -8.20 -3.85 12.05
N ASN A 167 -6.94 -3.42 12.15
CA ASN A 167 -6.06 -3.68 13.30
C ASN A 167 -5.70 -5.16 13.51
N TYR A 168 -5.85 -5.99 12.49
CA TYR A 168 -5.52 -7.40 12.54
C TYR A 168 -4.21 -7.68 11.82
N ASP A 169 -3.20 -8.16 12.56
CA ASP A 169 -1.86 -8.42 12.04
C ASP A 169 -1.79 -9.74 11.26
N LEU A 170 -1.15 -9.71 10.09
CA LEU A 170 -0.99 -10.88 9.24
C LEU A 170 0.33 -11.65 9.52
N TRP A 171 0.97 -11.39 10.66
CA TRP A 171 2.19 -12.05 11.13
C TRP A 171 2.08 -12.46 12.59
N ASN A 172 3.08 -13.19 13.08
CA ASN A 172 3.21 -13.56 14.50
C ASN A 172 3.62 -12.35 15.35
N SER A 173 2.71 -11.42 15.52
CA SER A 173 2.94 -10.13 16.19
C SER A 173 3.15 -10.29 17.69
N LYS A 174 4.21 -9.65 18.21
CA LYS A 174 4.48 -9.58 19.66
C LYS A 174 3.58 -8.59 20.40
N TYR A 175 3.03 -7.60 19.67
CA TYR A 175 2.35 -6.44 20.28
C TYR A 175 0.85 -6.40 20.01
N GLN A 176 0.36 -7.24 19.09
CA GLN A 176 -1.05 -7.36 18.76
C GLN A 176 -1.51 -8.82 18.87
N PRO A 177 -2.29 -9.18 19.91
CA PRO A 177 -2.78 -10.55 20.06
C PRO A 177 -3.80 -10.95 19.00
N TRP A 178 -4.50 -9.97 18.40
CA TRP A 178 -5.42 -10.18 17.28
C TRP A 178 -4.61 -10.28 15.98
N ASN A 179 -4.10 -11.47 15.70
CA ASN A 179 -3.25 -11.74 14.54
C ASN A 179 -3.53 -13.10 13.90
N SER A 180 -3.04 -13.30 12.69
CA SER A 180 -3.30 -14.48 11.85
C SER A 180 -2.75 -15.80 12.41
N VAL A 181 -1.80 -15.75 13.34
CA VAL A 181 -1.26 -16.93 14.03
C VAL A 181 -2.14 -17.32 15.21
N ASN A 182 -2.68 -16.35 15.93
CA ASN A 182 -3.49 -16.57 17.12
C ASN A 182 -4.97 -16.83 16.82
N ILE A 183 -5.52 -16.20 15.80
CA ILE A 183 -6.96 -16.22 15.47
C ILE A 183 -7.13 -16.44 13.96
N GLY A 184 -8.17 -17.13 13.56
CA GLY A 184 -8.47 -17.40 12.15
C GLY A 184 -7.54 -18.46 11.54
N PRO A 185 -6.75 -18.15 10.50
CA PRO A 185 -6.03 -19.12 9.68
C PRO A 185 -4.92 -19.88 10.40
N LYS A 186 -4.45 -19.41 11.56
CA LYS A 186 -3.34 -20.01 12.32
C LYS A 186 -2.04 -20.11 11.51
N ARG A 187 -1.78 -19.09 10.68
CA ARG A 187 -0.64 -19.02 9.77
C ARG A 187 0.08 -17.68 9.94
N ASP A 188 1.40 -17.70 9.85
CA ASP A 188 2.21 -16.47 9.67
C ASP A 188 2.24 -16.10 8.19
N MET A 189 1.18 -15.43 7.75
CA MET A 189 0.97 -15.13 6.33
C MET A 189 2.07 -14.23 5.76
N LEU A 190 2.57 -13.27 6.56
CA LEU A 190 3.66 -12.40 6.13
C LEU A 190 4.96 -13.19 5.92
N ARG A 191 5.25 -14.19 6.77
CA ARG A 191 6.39 -15.09 6.61
C ARG A 191 6.32 -15.85 5.30
N GLU A 192 5.16 -16.41 5.00
CA GLU A 192 4.95 -17.16 3.75
C GLU A 192 5.20 -16.30 2.51
N TRP A 193 4.74 -15.04 2.50
CA TRP A 193 5.04 -14.09 1.43
C TRP A 193 6.52 -13.73 1.36
N ALA A 194 7.16 -13.47 2.50
CA ALA A 194 8.58 -13.16 2.56
C ALA A 194 9.43 -14.31 2.01
N ASP A 195 9.13 -15.54 2.40
CA ASP A 195 9.82 -16.74 1.93
C ASP A 195 9.63 -16.95 0.42
N ALA A 196 8.42 -16.73 -0.11
CA ALA A 196 8.16 -16.76 -1.54
C ALA A 196 8.94 -15.69 -2.30
N CYS A 197 8.99 -14.46 -1.78
CA CYS A 197 9.79 -13.38 -2.38
C CYS A 197 11.28 -13.72 -2.41
N HIS A 198 11.83 -14.24 -1.32
CA HIS A 198 13.22 -14.68 -1.27
C HIS A 198 13.51 -15.79 -2.28
N LYS A 199 12.64 -16.79 -2.36
CA LYS A 199 12.77 -17.92 -3.31
C LYS A 199 12.85 -17.46 -4.76
N TYR A 200 12.09 -16.46 -5.14
CA TYR A 200 12.07 -15.93 -6.52
C TYR A 200 12.95 -14.69 -6.72
N ASN A 201 13.78 -14.33 -5.74
CA ASN A 201 14.60 -13.11 -5.76
C ASN A 201 13.78 -11.86 -6.11
N MET A 202 12.58 -11.76 -5.53
CA MET A 202 11.65 -10.64 -5.66
C MET A 202 11.86 -9.67 -4.51
N ARG A 203 12.05 -8.38 -4.80
CA ARG A 203 12.03 -7.34 -3.78
C ARG A 203 10.64 -7.22 -3.17
N TYR A 204 10.56 -6.99 -1.86
CA TYR A 204 9.26 -6.79 -1.21
C TYR A 204 9.29 -5.75 -0.11
N GLY A 205 8.18 -5.06 0.04
CA GLY A 205 7.91 -4.17 1.16
C GLY A 205 6.68 -4.62 1.93
N VAL A 206 6.58 -4.15 3.17
CA VAL A 206 5.42 -4.40 4.02
C VAL A 206 4.64 -3.11 4.22
N THR A 207 3.31 -3.19 4.07
CA THR A 207 2.42 -2.04 4.15
C THR A 207 1.62 -2.05 5.45
N PHE A 208 1.56 -0.91 6.10
CA PHE A 208 0.94 -0.69 7.40
C PHE A 208 -0.10 0.42 7.30
N HIS A 209 -1.36 0.09 7.56
CA HIS A 209 -2.49 1.01 7.43
C HIS A 209 -3.15 1.32 8.79
N HIS A 210 -2.57 0.85 9.89
CA HIS A 210 -3.17 0.93 11.22
C HIS A 210 -3.02 2.30 11.91
N GLU A 211 -2.49 3.31 11.23
CA GLU A 211 -2.49 4.68 11.76
C GLU A 211 -3.91 5.21 11.93
N TYR A 212 -4.81 4.89 11.00
CA TYR A 212 -6.21 5.28 11.10
C TYR A 212 -6.99 4.53 12.19
N THR A 213 -6.54 3.34 12.59
CA THR A 213 -7.29 2.43 13.48
C THR A 213 -7.75 3.09 14.77
N TRP A 214 -6.98 4.02 15.33
CA TRP A 214 -7.28 4.60 16.62
C TRP A 214 -8.61 5.38 16.68
N TRP A 215 -9.21 5.80 15.56
CA TRP A 215 -10.57 6.37 15.44
C TRP A 215 -11.48 5.67 14.42
N TRP A 216 -10.93 4.76 13.64
CA TRP A 216 -11.62 4.13 12.52
C TRP A 216 -12.78 3.24 12.94
N TRP A 217 -12.66 2.61 14.10
CA TRP A 217 -13.62 1.67 14.64
C TRP A 217 -14.84 2.29 15.32
N GLN A 218 -15.02 3.59 15.31
CA GLN A 218 -16.09 4.25 16.07
C GLN A 218 -17.51 3.76 15.70
N THR A 219 -17.71 3.25 14.48
CA THR A 219 -18.96 2.61 14.07
C THR A 219 -19.28 1.33 14.83
N ALA A 220 -18.28 0.56 15.28
CA ALA A 220 -18.47 -0.68 16.05
C ALA A 220 -19.00 -0.44 17.48
N PHE A 221 -18.92 0.81 17.97
CA PHE A 221 -19.50 1.20 19.26
C PHE A 221 -20.97 1.65 19.16
N GLY A 222 -21.56 1.62 17.96
CA GLY A 222 -22.94 2.00 17.68
C GLY A 222 -23.97 0.91 17.98
N SER A 223 -25.14 1.13 17.44
CA SER A 223 -26.28 0.20 17.41
C SER A 223 -27.15 0.55 16.22
N ASP A 224 -28.02 -0.36 15.81
CA ASP A 224 -29.07 -0.04 14.85
C ASP A 224 -30.01 1.06 15.38
N LYS A 225 -30.50 1.88 14.49
CA LYS A 225 -31.48 2.93 14.77
C LYS A 225 -32.91 2.44 14.56
N GLN A 226 -33.09 1.36 13.79
CA GLN A 226 -34.41 0.83 13.38
C GLN A 226 -34.42 -0.71 13.45
N GLY A 227 -35.64 -1.29 13.35
CA GLY A 227 -35.83 -2.74 13.35
C GLY A 227 -35.78 -3.38 14.73
N ASP A 228 -35.82 -4.71 14.75
CA ASP A 228 -35.95 -5.51 15.99
C ASP A 228 -34.73 -5.44 16.91
N LYS A 229 -33.59 -5.03 16.39
CA LYS A 229 -32.32 -4.86 17.13
C LYS A 229 -32.00 -3.39 17.42
N ALA A 230 -32.94 -2.45 17.19
CA ALA A 230 -32.71 -1.04 17.45
C ALA A 230 -32.24 -0.81 18.89
N GLY A 231 -31.14 -0.05 19.05
CA GLY A 231 -30.53 0.24 20.34
C GLY A 231 -29.76 -0.90 21.00
N VAL A 232 -29.67 -2.07 20.37
CA VAL A 232 -28.80 -3.15 20.85
C VAL A 232 -27.35 -2.83 20.47
N PRO A 233 -26.43 -2.66 21.45
CA PRO A 233 -25.05 -2.29 21.15
C PRO A 233 -24.34 -3.32 20.27
N TYR A 234 -23.53 -2.84 19.34
CA TYR A 234 -22.61 -3.69 18.60
C TYR A 234 -21.45 -4.15 19.48
N ASP A 235 -20.61 -5.03 18.98
CA ASP A 235 -19.57 -5.73 19.76
C ASP A 235 -18.33 -4.88 20.10
N GLY A 236 -18.20 -3.66 19.60
CA GLY A 236 -17.14 -2.71 20.00
C GLY A 236 -17.17 -2.36 21.50
N HIS A 237 -18.33 -2.47 22.15
CA HIS A 237 -18.49 -2.23 23.59
C HIS A 237 -17.94 -3.35 24.49
N LEU A 238 -17.62 -4.50 23.93
CA LEU A 238 -17.15 -5.66 24.70
C LEU A 238 -15.79 -5.37 25.34
N THR A 239 -15.61 -5.94 26.53
CA THR A 239 -14.39 -5.85 27.31
C THR A 239 -13.77 -7.23 27.51
N LEU A 240 -12.55 -7.30 28.02
CA LEU A 240 -11.89 -8.56 28.36
C LEU A 240 -12.75 -9.46 29.25
N ALA A 241 -13.50 -8.86 30.22
CA ALA A 241 -14.35 -9.60 31.14
C ALA A 241 -15.52 -10.33 30.45
N ASP A 242 -16.05 -9.76 29.37
CA ASP A 242 -17.14 -10.34 28.59
C ASP A 242 -16.72 -11.61 27.84
N GLY A 243 -15.41 -11.86 27.73
CA GLY A 243 -14.84 -13.02 27.07
C GLY A 243 -14.88 -14.31 27.89
N LYS A 244 -15.19 -14.24 29.19
CA LYS A 244 -15.19 -15.40 30.06
C LYS A 244 -16.12 -16.50 29.56
N GLY A 245 -15.56 -17.69 29.32
CA GLY A 245 -16.28 -18.85 28.78
C GLY A 245 -16.61 -18.74 27.28
N LYS A 246 -16.11 -17.72 26.58
CA LYS A 246 -16.28 -17.57 25.12
C LYS A 246 -15.01 -17.93 24.38
N TRP A 247 -15.10 -18.10 23.05
CA TRP A 247 -13.98 -18.48 22.20
C TRP A 247 -12.81 -17.48 22.25
N TRP A 248 -13.09 -16.22 22.61
CA TRP A 248 -12.09 -15.14 22.69
C TRP A 248 -11.68 -14.83 24.16
N GLU A 249 -11.89 -15.77 25.08
CA GLU A 249 -11.39 -15.63 26.45
C GLU A 249 -9.88 -15.37 26.46
N GLY A 250 -9.47 -14.34 27.18
CA GLY A 250 -8.08 -13.89 27.23
C GLY A 250 -7.67 -12.87 26.14
N TYR A 251 -8.52 -12.64 25.15
CA TYR A 251 -8.32 -11.61 24.13
C TYR A 251 -9.13 -10.38 24.44
N ASP A 252 -8.49 -9.25 24.71
CA ASP A 252 -9.18 -7.98 24.96
C ASP A 252 -9.70 -7.38 23.64
N PRO A 253 -11.01 -7.23 23.44
CA PRO A 253 -11.57 -6.63 22.24
C PRO A 253 -11.09 -5.19 21.99
N ARG A 254 -10.72 -4.46 23.06
CA ARG A 254 -10.19 -3.10 22.93
C ARG A 254 -8.83 -3.06 22.20
N MET A 255 -8.08 -4.15 22.21
CA MET A 255 -6.87 -4.27 21.40
C MET A 255 -7.19 -4.32 19.89
N LEU A 256 -8.41 -4.74 19.51
CA LEU A 256 -8.89 -4.75 18.14
C LEU A 256 -9.62 -3.43 17.80
N TYR A 257 -10.64 -3.09 18.57
CA TYR A 257 -11.56 -1.98 18.29
C TYR A 257 -11.11 -0.62 18.85
N GLY A 258 -10.11 -0.60 19.72
CA GLY A 258 -9.73 0.63 20.42
C GLY A 258 -10.73 0.99 21.51
N ILE A 259 -10.95 2.29 21.71
CA ILE A 259 -11.85 2.87 22.72
C ILE A 259 -12.98 3.65 22.07
N ASP A 260 -14.10 3.78 22.77
CA ASP A 260 -15.23 4.61 22.34
C ASP A 260 -14.89 6.11 22.45
N LEU A 261 -14.78 6.77 21.31
CA LEU A 261 -14.52 8.21 21.21
C LEU A 261 -15.75 9.01 20.76
N ARG A 262 -16.92 8.37 20.58
CA ARG A 262 -18.13 8.99 20.00
C ARG A 262 -18.80 10.03 20.88
N GLU A 263 -18.49 10.05 22.16
CA GLU A 263 -18.95 11.10 23.08
C GLU A 263 -18.57 12.50 22.58
N TYR A 264 -17.64 12.57 21.63
CA TYR A 264 -17.18 13.80 21.01
C TYR A 264 -17.60 13.84 19.55
N GLU A 265 -18.60 14.66 19.23
CA GLU A 265 -19.17 14.86 17.88
C GLU A 265 -18.11 15.05 16.79
N SER A 266 -17.02 15.70 17.13
CA SER A 266 -15.90 15.95 16.24
C SER A 266 -15.11 14.68 15.88
N VAL A 267 -14.97 13.75 16.80
CA VAL A 267 -14.29 12.48 16.58
C VAL A 267 -15.16 11.56 15.74
N ASP A 268 -16.47 11.60 15.95
CA ASP A 268 -17.44 10.86 15.14
C ASP A 268 -17.49 11.41 13.69
N ALA A 269 -17.38 12.72 13.51
CA ALA A 269 -17.28 13.32 12.18
C ALA A 269 -16.02 12.84 11.42
N MET A 270 -14.88 12.71 12.09
CA MET A 270 -13.69 12.07 11.48
C MET A 270 -13.91 10.61 11.16
N ALA A 271 -14.55 9.90 12.06
CA ALA A 271 -14.89 8.50 11.81
C ALA A 271 -15.78 8.32 10.59
N HIS A 272 -16.57 9.31 10.21
CA HIS A 272 -17.39 9.29 9.01
C HIS A 272 -16.62 9.54 7.72
N THR A 273 -15.71 10.49 7.73
CA THR A 273 -15.04 10.95 6.51
C THR A 273 -13.66 10.31 6.31
N GLY A 274 -13.02 9.88 7.41
CA GLY A 274 -11.65 9.37 7.39
C GLY A 274 -10.58 10.41 7.01
N TRP A 275 -10.99 11.58 6.54
CA TRP A 275 -10.10 12.56 5.91
C TRP A 275 -10.13 13.94 6.54
N SER A 276 -11.16 14.26 7.30
CA SER A 276 -11.30 15.59 7.90
C SER A 276 -10.92 15.58 9.37
N PRO A 277 -10.06 16.50 9.81
CA PRO A 277 -9.70 16.64 11.21
C PRO A 277 -10.91 17.02 12.06
N PRO A 278 -10.98 16.58 13.32
CA PRO A 278 -12.02 17.01 14.24
C PRO A 278 -11.96 18.53 14.47
N LYS A 279 -13.11 19.16 14.54
CA LYS A 279 -13.23 20.61 14.80
C LYS A 279 -13.35 20.95 16.27
N ALA A 280 -13.46 19.95 17.15
CA ALA A 280 -13.61 20.15 18.58
C ALA A 280 -12.26 20.18 19.31
N GLY A 281 -12.33 20.46 20.61
CA GLY A 281 -11.17 20.53 21.47
C GLY A 281 -10.45 19.18 21.67
N ILE A 282 -9.33 19.27 22.35
CA ILE A 282 -8.51 18.14 22.75
C ILE A 282 -8.99 17.60 24.08
N PHE A 283 -9.12 16.28 24.20
CA PHE A 283 -9.59 15.62 25.40
C PHE A 283 -8.49 14.79 26.06
N SER A 284 -8.36 14.83 27.36
CA SER A 284 -7.25 14.24 28.09
C SER A 284 -7.07 12.75 27.84
N HIS A 285 -8.14 11.96 27.92
CA HIS A 285 -8.05 10.50 27.70
C HIS A 285 -7.75 10.13 26.25
N HIS A 286 -8.16 10.95 25.32
CA HIS A 286 -7.86 10.84 23.92
C HIS A 286 -6.33 10.91 23.66
N LEU A 287 -5.65 11.86 24.29
CA LEU A 287 -4.20 12.01 24.19
C LEU A 287 -3.43 10.86 24.85
N GLU A 288 -3.91 10.38 26.00
CA GLU A 288 -3.31 9.24 26.67
C GLU A 288 -3.41 7.97 25.82
N TYR A 289 -4.57 7.71 25.25
CA TYR A 289 -4.78 6.60 24.34
C TYR A 289 -3.96 6.78 23.04
N ALA A 290 -3.94 7.96 22.46
CA ALA A 290 -3.14 8.25 21.27
C ALA A 290 -1.64 7.98 21.49
N ASN A 291 -1.11 8.36 22.65
CA ASN A 291 0.29 8.10 23.02
C ASN A 291 0.57 6.59 23.18
N TRP A 292 -0.33 5.87 23.84
CA TRP A 292 -0.23 4.42 23.95
C TRP A 292 -0.29 3.75 22.58
N PHE A 293 -1.25 4.15 21.76
CA PHE A 293 -1.45 3.60 20.42
C PHE A 293 -0.24 3.91 19.51
N ALA A 294 0.34 5.11 19.60
CA ALA A 294 1.53 5.48 18.85
C ALA A 294 2.75 4.57 19.17
N LYS A 295 2.92 4.20 20.45
CA LYS A 295 3.95 3.23 20.86
C LYS A 295 3.65 1.85 20.28
N GLN A 296 2.42 1.38 20.37
CA GLN A 296 2.01 0.10 19.78
C GLN A 296 2.22 0.10 18.27
N TRP A 297 1.82 1.19 17.59
CA TRP A 297 1.99 1.37 16.15
C TRP A 297 3.47 1.25 15.74
N ALA A 298 4.35 1.98 16.39
CA ALA A 298 5.77 1.94 16.11
C ALA A 298 6.40 0.56 16.39
N LEU A 299 6.09 -0.03 17.54
CA LEU A 299 6.62 -1.34 17.95
C LEU A 299 6.19 -2.47 17.00
N ARG A 300 4.97 -2.41 16.45
CA ARG A 300 4.49 -3.40 15.48
C ARG A 300 5.26 -3.33 14.17
N ILE A 301 5.57 -2.13 13.67
CA ILE A 301 6.39 -1.95 12.47
C ILE A 301 7.84 -2.40 12.74
N MET A 302 8.40 -2.02 13.88
CA MET A 302 9.75 -2.44 14.28
C MET A 302 9.86 -3.96 14.45
N ASP A 303 8.82 -4.63 14.95
CA ASP A 303 8.73 -6.10 15.01
C ASP A 303 8.85 -6.74 13.62
N VAL A 304 8.19 -6.16 12.63
CA VAL A 304 8.28 -6.64 11.24
C VAL A 304 9.67 -6.34 10.65
N THR A 305 10.21 -5.15 10.81
CA THR A 305 11.54 -4.82 10.27
C THR A 305 12.65 -5.67 10.89
N GLU A 306 12.50 -6.07 12.14
CA GLU A 306 13.42 -6.97 12.84
C GLU A 306 13.36 -8.42 12.34
N ASN A 307 12.14 -8.97 12.21
CA ASN A 307 11.96 -10.40 12.02
C ASN A 307 11.76 -10.82 10.56
N TYR A 308 11.37 -9.89 9.67
CA TYR A 308 11.05 -10.19 8.26
C TYR A 308 11.96 -9.48 7.27
N SER A 309 12.72 -8.47 7.72
CA SER A 309 13.72 -7.74 6.92
C SER A 309 13.25 -7.29 5.53
N PRO A 310 12.12 -6.56 5.42
CA PRO A 310 11.62 -6.09 4.14
C PRO A 310 12.60 -5.12 3.47
N ASP A 311 12.58 -5.05 2.13
CA ASP A 311 13.38 -4.10 1.36
C ASP A 311 12.86 -2.66 1.49
N PHE A 312 11.58 -2.50 1.83
CA PHE A 312 10.99 -1.19 2.15
C PHE A 312 9.77 -1.34 3.05
N ILE A 313 9.39 -0.24 3.68
CA ILE A 313 8.17 -0.13 4.49
C ILE A 313 7.26 0.95 3.91
N TYR A 314 5.96 0.77 4.08
CA TYR A 314 4.94 1.71 3.65
C TYR A 314 3.99 2.00 4.81
N THR A 315 3.68 3.27 5.02
CA THR A 315 2.68 3.70 6.00
C THR A 315 1.57 4.49 5.29
N ASP A 316 0.33 4.05 5.51
CA ASP A 316 -0.87 4.73 5.03
C ASP A 316 -1.31 5.79 6.05
N GLY A 317 -0.45 6.79 6.24
CA GLY A 317 -0.77 7.97 7.02
C GLY A 317 -1.20 9.11 6.11
N THR A 318 -1.79 10.15 6.68
CA THR A 318 -2.06 11.41 5.99
C THR A 318 -1.21 12.53 6.55
N VAL A 319 -1.20 13.68 5.87
CA VAL A 319 -0.57 14.89 6.40
C VAL A 319 -1.20 15.35 7.73
N GLU A 320 -2.42 14.93 8.01
CA GLU A 320 -3.12 15.13 9.27
C GLU A 320 -2.88 14.00 10.29
N GLY A 321 -2.21 12.91 9.90
CA GLY A 321 -1.94 11.77 10.77
C GLY A 321 -0.93 12.09 11.86
N PRO A 322 -1.19 11.68 13.11
CA PRO A 322 -0.34 12.05 14.25
C PRO A 322 1.02 11.33 14.23
N PHE A 323 1.10 10.13 13.64
CA PHE A 323 2.26 9.26 13.76
C PHE A 323 3.28 9.49 12.66
N THR A 324 2.84 10.01 11.52
CA THR A 324 3.73 10.39 10.41
C THR A 324 4.39 11.76 10.60
N GLY A 325 4.18 12.41 11.75
CA GLY A 325 4.90 13.61 12.16
C GLY A 325 4.25 14.93 11.73
N ASN A 326 3.01 14.92 11.25
CA ASN A 326 2.29 16.14 10.88
C ASN A 326 1.21 16.54 11.89
N GLY A 327 0.61 15.61 12.60
CA GLY A 327 -0.16 15.82 13.83
C GLY A 327 -1.30 16.84 13.83
N THR A 328 -1.83 17.21 12.66
CA THR A 328 -2.71 18.37 12.56
C THR A 328 -4.15 18.09 12.94
N GLY A 329 -4.63 16.87 12.70
CA GLY A 329 -6.05 16.53 12.79
C GLY A 329 -6.55 16.19 14.18
N THR A 330 -5.70 15.69 15.04
CA THR A 330 -6.07 15.00 16.27
C THR A 330 -5.67 15.71 17.55
N GLY A 331 -4.92 16.79 17.44
CA GLY A 331 -4.30 17.46 18.58
C GLY A 331 -3.14 16.70 19.21
N TYR A 332 -2.70 15.62 18.58
CA TYR A 332 -1.57 14.80 19.01
C TYR A 332 -0.52 14.74 17.91
N LYS A 333 0.74 14.90 18.28
CA LYS A 333 1.90 14.80 17.39
C LYS A 333 3.02 14.07 18.11
N CYS A 334 3.69 13.15 17.43
CA CYS A 334 4.80 12.40 18.02
C CYS A 334 5.87 12.05 16.98
N ASN A 335 7.02 11.57 17.45
CA ASN A 335 8.13 11.13 16.62
C ASN A 335 8.06 9.63 16.22
N ALA A 336 6.89 9.03 16.17
CA ALA A 336 6.73 7.59 15.88
C ALA A 336 7.37 7.18 14.55
N MET A 337 7.09 7.92 13.47
CA MET A 337 7.64 7.60 12.15
C MET A 337 9.15 7.79 12.11
N GLN A 338 9.68 8.86 12.72
CA GLN A 338 11.12 9.11 12.81
C GLN A 338 11.82 7.99 13.58
N THR A 339 11.20 7.47 14.65
CA THR A 339 11.71 6.34 15.43
C THR A 339 11.76 5.06 14.59
N VAL A 340 10.68 4.75 13.90
CA VAL A 340 10.61 3.58 13.01
C VAL A 340 11.66 3.67 11.89
N MET A 341 11.77 4.80 11.23
CA MET A 341 12.72 4.98 10.13
C MET A 341 14.17 4.91 10.61
N ALA A 342 14.49 5.54 11.76
CA ALA A 342 15.82 5.48 12.33
C ALA A 342 16.22 4.05 12.69
N ASP A 343 15.33 3.29 13.34
CA ASP A 343 15.57 1.88 13.65
C ASP A 343 15.76 1.05 12.37
N TYR A 344 14.87 1.19 11.40
CA TYR A 344 14.91 0.45 10.15
C TYR A 344 16.21 0.67 9.37
N TYR A 345 16.64 1.91 9.20
CA TYR A 345 17.88 2.21 8.47
C TYR A 345 19.13 1.81 9.25
N ASN A 346 19.14 1.97 10.58
CA ASN A 346 20.23 1.46 11.42
C ASN A 346 20.33 -0.07 11.37
N ARG A 347 19.21 -0.79 11.35
CA ARG A 347 19.19 -2.25 11.16
C ARG A 347 19.81 -2.66 9.83
N GLN A 348 19.47 -1.97 8.74
CA GLN A 348 20.07 -2.26 7.44
C GLN A 348 21.58 -2.03 7.45
N LEU A 349 22.05 -0.92 8.02
CA LEU A 349 23.49 -0.68 8.19
C LEU A 349 24.17 -1.77 8.99
N LYS A 350 23.57 -2.20 10.08
CA LYS A 350 24.10 -3.27 10.93
C LYS A 350 24.14 -4.63 10.21
N GLN A 351 23.13 -4.94 9.43
CA GLN A 351 22.99 -6.24 8.75
C GLN A 351 23.77 -6.31 7.43
N LYS A 352 23.75 -5.25 6.65
CA LYS A 352 24.26 -5.22 5.26
C LYS A 352 25.50 -4.33 5.08
N GLY A 353 25.81 -3.45 6.03
CA GLY A 353 26.86 -2.45 5.91
C GLY A 353 26.46 -1.20 5.10
N PHE A 354 25.26 -1.16 4.55
CA PHE A 354 24.70 -0.05 3.77
C PHE A 354 23.17 -0.04 3.83
N VAL A 355 22.56 1.10 3.53
CA VAL A 355 21.11 1.24 3.39
C VAL A 355 20.72 0.97 1.94
N ASP A 356 19.96 -0.08 1.69
CA ASP A 356 19.43 -0.51 0.38
C ASP A 356 17.89 -0.46 0.33
N GLY A 357 17.28 0.12 1.33
CA GLY A 357 15.84 0.24 1.47
C GLY A 357 15.36 1.67 1.52
N PHE A 358 14.06 1.83 1.58
CA PHE A 358 13.40 3.11 1.71
C PHE A 358 12.11 2.99 2.51
N SER A 359 11.58 4.12 2.95
CA SER A 359 10.27 4.22 3.58
C SER A 359 9.33 4.99 2.68
N ILE A 360 8.08 4.56 2.58
CA ILE A 360 7.02 5.30 1.91
C ILE A 360 6.12 5.89 2.99
N ILE A 361 5.89 7.20 2.92
CA ILE A 361 4.90 7.89 3.72
C ILE A 361 3.88 8.49 2.76
N LYS A 362 2.67 7.97 2.78
CA LYS A 362 1.61 8.42 1.88
C LYS A 362 1.25 9.88 2.14
N PHE A 363 1.04 10.64 1.09
CA PHE A 363 0.66 12.04 1.07
C PHE A 363 1.64 13.02 1.75
N ARG A 364 2.78 12.58 2.23
CA ARG A 364 3.81 13.47 2.73
C ARG A 364 4.61 14.06 1.57
N HIS A 365 5.03 15.34 1.72
CA HIS A 365 5.98 15.94 0.79
C HIS A 365 7.29 15.14 0.79
N PRO A 366 7.89 14.92 -0.38
CA PRO A 366 9.16 14.22 -0.48
C PRO A 366 10.22 14.86 0.39
N THR A 367 10.84 14.06 1.24
CA THR A 367 12.04 14.43 1.99
C THR A 367 13.12 13.40 1.71
N ASN A 368 14.38 13.74 1.89
CA ASN A 368 15.41 12.71 1.83
C ASN A 368 15.11 11.65 2.91
N GLY A 369 15.07 10.39 2.53
CA GLY A 369 14.73 9.27 3.42
C GLY A 369 13.33 8.71 3.26
N ALA A 370 12.44 9.39 2.52
CA ALA A 370 11.10 8.90 2.22
C ALA A 370 10.76 9.02 0.73
N VAL A 371 10.03 8.03 0.21
CA VAL A 371 9.47 8.01 -1.15
C VAL A 371 8.03 8.48 -1.08
N ASN A 372 7.62 9.28 -2.05
CA ASN A 372 6.24 9.76 -2.15
C ASN A 372 5.35 8.76 -2.87
N THR A 373 4.12 8.65 -2.43
CA THR A 373 3.07 7.92 -3.14
C THR A 373 1.75 8.69 -3.14
N ALA A 374 0.87 8.35 -4.07
CA ALA A 374 -0.52 8.78 -4.10
C ALA A 374 -1.34 7.77 -4.90
N GLU A 375 -2.63 7.72 -4.61
CA GLU A 375 -3.57 6.89 -5.34
C GLU A 375 -4.00 7.57 -6.64
N PHE A 376 -4.01 6.82 -7.74
CA PHE A 376 -4.59 7.16 -9.05
C PHE A 376 -3.98 8.38 -9.78
N ASP A 377 -3.58 9.41 -9.06
CA ASP A 377 -3.17 10.69 -9.66
C ASP A 377 -1.71 10.67 -10.10
N PHE A 378 -1.46 11.03 -11.35
CA PHE A 378 -0.11 11.24 -11.87
C PHE A 378 0.31 12.71 -11.72
N PRO A 379 1.62 12.99 -11.57
CA PRO A 379 2.13 14.34 -11.72
C PRO A 379 1.78 14.90 -13.10
N ASP A 380 1.47 16.20 -13.17
CA ASP A 380 1.15 16.87 -14.45
C ASP A 380 2.33 16.86 -15.43
N THR A 381 3.53 16.84 -14.90
CA THR A 381 4.79 16.91 -15.63
C THR A 381 5.73 15.78 -15.21
N ILE A 382 6.84 15.66 -15.91
CA ILE A 382 7.94 14.76 -15.52
C ILE A 382 8.43 15.15 -14.13
N ASN A 383 8.56 14.15 -13.24
CA ASN A 383 9.10 14.32 -11.90
C ASN A 383 10.23 13.33 -11.65
N SER A 384 11.46 13.76 -11.98
CA SER A 384 12.70 12.98 -11.82
C SER A 384 13.49 13.32 -10.56
N ILE A 385 13.02 14.29 -9.74
CA ILE A 385 13.76 14.79 -8.58
C ILE A 385 13.88 13.69 -7.53
N GLN A 386 12.76 13.08 -7.18
CA GLN A 386 12.73 11.95 -6.25
C GLN A 386 11.89 10.81 -6.83
N PRO A 387 12.28 9.55 -6.59
CA PRO A 387 11.44 8.41 -6.96
C PRO A 387 10.08 8.50 -6.29
N TRP A 388 9.08 8.10 -7.03
CA TRP A 388 7.70 8.04 -6.55
C TRP A 388 7.02 6.80 -7.10
N ILE A 389 6.00 6.35 -6.39
CA ILE A 389 5.15 5.22 -6.79
C ILE A 389 3.72 5.74 -6.91
N ARG A 390 2.98 5.26 -7.89
CA ARG A 390 1.52 5.42 -8.00
C ARG A 390 0.85 4.08 -7.81
N GLU A 391 -0.24 4.10 -7.10
CA GLU A 391 -0.96 2.92 -6.68
C GLU A 391 -2.42 2.99 -7.12
N ALA A 392 -2.95 1.85 -7.53
CA ALA A 392 -4.35 1.71 -7.88
C ALA A 392 -4.78 0.24 -7.85
N PRO A 393 -6.02 -0.08 -7.46
CA PRO A 393 -6.55 -1.42 -7.60
C PRO A 393 -7.05 -1.65 -9.03
N VAL A 394 -6.87 -2.86 -9.55
CA VAL A 394 -7.47 -3.27 -10.81
C VAL A 394 -8.97 -3.58 -10.69
N GLY A 395 -9.43 -3.81 -9.47
CA GLY A 395 -10.84 -3.92 -9.08
C GLY A 395 -11.14 -2.96 -7.95
N ASP A 396 -11.24 -3.48 -6.72
CA ASP A 396 -11.26 -2.68 -5.49
C ASP A 396 -10.01 -3.02 -4.65
N TRP A 397 -9.77 -2.29 -3.55
CA TRP A 397 -8.66 -2.59 -2.65
C TRP A 397 -8.84 -3.97 -2.02
N PHE A 398 -9.96 -4.27 -1.40
CA PHE A 398 -10.34 -5.62 -1.04
C PHE A 398 -11.34 -6.20 -2.05
N TYR A 399 -11.49 -7.50 -2.04
CA TYR A 399 -12.35 -8.19 -3.00
C TYR A 399 -13.81 -7.73 -2.93
N ALA A 400 -14.34 -7.39 -4.08
CA ALA A 400 -15.75 -7.32 -4.39
C ALA A 400 -16.00 -8.00 -5.73
N PRO A 401 -17.15 -8.68 -5.93
CA PRO A 401 -17.44 -9.35 -7.18
C PRO A 401 -17.79 -8.38 -8.31
N ASN A 402 -17.87 -8.90 -9.53
CA ASN A 402 -18.36 -8.22 -10.74
C ASN A 402 -17.44 -7.11 -11.30
N PHE A 403 -16.15 -7.18 -11.06
CA PHE A 403 -15.17 -6.37 -11.78
C PHE A 403 -14.79 -7.00 -13.11
N THR A 404 -14.50 -6.16 -14.10
CA THR A 404 -13.90 -6.56 -15.37
C THR A 404 -12.43 -6.16 -15.38
N TYR A 405 -11.56 -7.10 -15.70
CA TYR A 405 -10.12 -6.90 -15.70
C TYR A 405 -9.60 -6.70 -17.12
N HIS A 406 -8.83 -5.62 -17.33
CA HIS A 406 -8.33 -5.24 -18.65
C HIS A 406 -6.81 -5.07 -18.63
N ALA A 407 -6.08 -5.96 -19.31
CA ALA A 407 -4.63 -5.85 -19.45
C ALA A 407 -4.20 -4.51 -20.05
N GLY A 408 -4.93 -4.04 -21.05
CA GLY A 408 -4.66 -2.75 -21.68
C GLY A 408 -4.71 -1.56 -20.73
N SER A 409 -5.60 -1.60 -19.72
CA SER A 409 -5.67 -0.55 -18.70
C SER A 409 -4.44 -0.55 -17.80
N MET A 410 -3.96 -1.73 -17.39
CA MET A 410 -2.73 -1.86 -16.59
C MET A 410 -1.51 -1.39 -17.38
N ILE A 411 -1.36 -1.84 -18.62
CA ILE A 411 -0.24 -1.47 -19.48
C ILE A 411 -0.18 0.05 -19.68
N ARG A 412 -1.31 0.68 -19.98
CA ARG A 412 -1.38 2.15 -20.15
C ARG A 412 -1.07 2.89 -18.86
N PHE A 413 -1.50 2.37 -17.71
CA PHE A 413 -1.15 2.95 -16.40
C PHE A 413 0.36 2.88 -16.12
N ILE A 414 1.00 1.76 -16.48
CA ILE A 414 2.47 1.62 -16.40
C ILE A 414 3.14 2.64 -17.32
N ILE A 415 2.71 2.74 -18.58
CA ILE A 415 3.28 3.68 -19.56
C ILE A 415 3.16 5.13 -19.08
N GLU A 416 2.01 5.52 -18.53
CA GLU A 416 1.80 6.87 -17.98
C GLU A 416 2.75 7.20 -16.84
N ALA A 417 3.03 6.23 -15.96
CA ALA A 417 3.95 6.44 -14.87
C ALA A 417 5.40 6.57 -15.34
N ILE A 418 5.86 5.64 -16.17
CA ILE A 418 7.27 5.62 -16.62
C ILE A 418 7.62 6.81 -17.51
N ALA A 419 6.67 7.30 -18.30
CA ALA A 419 6.83 8.52 -19.10
C ALA A 419 7.02 9.78 -18.22
N ARG A 420 6.63 9.72 -16.96
CA ARG A 420 6.83 10.77 -15.95
C ARG A 420 7.95 10.47 -14.96
N ASP A 421 8.75 9.45 -15.24
CA ASP A 421 9.87 8.95 -14.43
C ASP A 421 9.46 8.29 -13.10
N GLY A 422 8.27 7.71 -13.05
CA GLY A 422 7.73 7.06 -11.86
C GLY A 422 7.72 5.55 -11.91
N ASN A 423 7.19 4.98 -10.84
CA ASN A 423 6.89 3.56 -10.67
C ASN A 423 5.41 3.37 -10.40
N VAL A 424 4.92 2.16 -10.58
CA VAL A 424 3.56 1.78 -10.20
C VAL A 424 3.55 0.54 -9.33
N ALA A 425 2.54 0.46 -8.44
CA ALA A 425 2.17 -0.75 -7.73
C ALA A 425 0.65 -0.96 -7.92
N LEU A 426 0.28 -2.04 -8.60
CA LEU A 426 -1.11 -2.34 -8.91
C LEU A 426 -1.65 -3.41 -7.98
N ASN A 427 -2.72 -3.08 -7.26
CA ASN A 427 -3.34 -4.02 -6.34
C ASN A 427 -4.17 -5.05 -7.10
N ILE A 428 -3.90 -6.31 -6.79
CA ILE A 428 -4.63 -7.47 -7.31
C ILE A 428 -5.59 -7.97 -6.24
N PRO A 429 -6.92 -7.80 -6.42
CA PRO A 429 -7.88 -8.22 -5.42
C PRO A 429 -7.95 -9.74 -5.32
N MET A 430 -8.00 -10.25 -4.08
CA MET A 430 -8.02 -11.68 -3.79
C MET A 430 -9.33 -12.05 -3.10
N ARG A 431 -9.92 -13.18 -3.49
CA ARG A 431 -11.12 -13.73 -2.86
C ARG A 431 -10.89 -14.07 -1.38
N PRO A 432 -11.95 -14.20 -0.59
CA PRO A 432 -11.83 -14.55 0.84
C PRO A 432 -11.00 -15.81 1.11
N ASP A 433 -11.03 -16.78 0.21
CA ASP A 433 -10.29 -18.04 0.30
C ASP A 433 -8.80 -17.92 -0.12
N GLY A 434 -8.35 -16.72 -0.51
CA GLY A 434 -6.98 -16.47 -0.94
C GLY A 434 -6.70 -16.73 -2.42
N SER A 435 -7.69 -17.19 -3.20
CA SER A 435 -7.57 -17.33 -4.65
C SER A 435 -7.79 -15.98 -5.36
N ILE A 436 -7.33 -15.86 -6.59
CA ILE A 436 -7.68 -14.77 -7.51
C ILE A 436 -8.61 -15.25 -8.60
N GLU A 437 -9.37 -14.34 -9.20
CA GLU A 437 -10.28 -14.71 -10.29
C GLU A 437 -9.50 -15.13 -11.54
N GLU A 438 -10.00 -16.15 -12.24
CA GLU A 438 -9.38 -16.64 -13.46
C GLU A 438 -9.26 -15.55 -14.54
N ALA A 439 -10.24 -14.65 -14.60
CA ALA A 439 -10.16 -13.48 -15.48
C ALA A 439 -9.00 -12.53 -15.09
N CYS A 440 -8.70 -12.42 -13.80
CA CYS A 440 -7.56 -11.65 -13.31
C CYS A 440 -6.23 -12.37 -13.65
N VAL A 441 -6.18 -13.70 -13.55
CA VAL A 441 -5.01 -14.49 -13.99
C VAL A 441 -4.72 -14.25 -15.47
N ARG A 442 -5.74 -14.39 -16.34
CA ARG A 442 -5.59 -14.13 -17.78
C ARG A 442 -5.09 -12.70 -18.06
N MET A 443 -5.63 -11.71 -17.35
CA MET A 443 -5.16 -10.32 -17.47
C MET A 443 -3.67 -10.20 -17.14
N LEU A 444 -3.20 -10.82 -16.05
CA LEU A 444 -1.79 -10.81 -15.66
C LEU A 444 -0.90 -11.51 -16.68
N GLU A 445 -1.35 -12.63 -17.26
CA GLU A 445 -0.63 -13.33 -18.34
C GLU A 445 -0.50 -12.46 -19.59
N ASP A 446 -1.53 -11.72 -19.95
CA ASP A 446 -1.50 -10.81 -21.10
C ASP A 446 -0.60 -9.60 -20.85
N VAL A 447 -0.57 -9.06 -19.63
CA VAL A 447 0.42 -8.05 -19.23
C VAL A 447 1.83 -8.63 -19.35
N GLY A 448 2.05 -9.86 -18.87
CA GLY A 448 3.34 -10.54 -18.97
C GLY A 448 3.83 -10.70 -20.41
N LYS A 449 2.97 -11.13 -21.34
CA LYS A 449 3.30 -11.21 -22.78
C LYS A 449 3.73 -9.86 -23.36
N TRP A 450 3.04 -8.79 -22.97
CA TRP A 450 3.40 -7.44 -23.39
C TRP A 450 4.75 -7.00 -22.81
N MET A 451 5.01 -7.31 -21.53
CA MET A 451 6.26 -6.99 -20.84
C MET A 451 7.44 -7.79 -21.40
N ASP A 452 7.24 -9.05 -21.80
CA ASP A 452 8.28 -9.87 -22.44
C ASP A 452 8.77 -9.23 -23.75
N ILE A 453 7.87 -8.60 -24.51
CA ILE A 453 8.19 -7.90 -25.77
C ILE A 453 8.81 -6.53 -25.50
N ASN A 454 8.25 -5.77 -24.55
CA ASN A 454 8.50 -4.33 -24.42
C ASN A 454 9.33 -3.97 -23.17
N GLY A 455 9.77 -4.95 -22.38
CA GLY A 455 10.45 -4.72 -21.11
C GLY A 455 11.71 -3.87 -21.22
N GLU A 456 12.43 -3.89 -22.35
CA GLU A 456 13.60 -3.03 -22.57
C GLU A 456 13.25 -1.52 -22.58
N ALA A 457 12.03 -1.19 -22.97
CA ALA A 457 11.50 0.18 -22.97
C ALA A 457 10.98 0.61 -21.59
N VAL A 458 10.75 -0.35 -20.67
CA VAL A 458 10.17 -0.15 -19.35
C VAL A 458 11.23 -0.15 -18.25
N TYR A 459 11.94 -1.28 -18.07
CA TYR A 459 12.87 -1.45 -16.97
C TYR A 459 14.12 -0.61 -17.13
N GLY A 460 14.50 0.09 -16.04
CA GLY A 460 15.67 0.95 -16.04
C GLY A 460 15.59 2.16 -16.96
N SER A 461 14.43 2.41 -17.56
CA SER A 461 14.21 3.59 -18.37
C SER A 461 14.04 4.85 -17.47
N LYS A 462 14.24 6.00 -18.06
CA LYS A 462 13.94 7.32 -17.49
C LYS A 462 12.99 8.07 -18.42
N ALA A 463 12.34 9.10 -17.90
CA ALA A 463 11.57 10.00 -18.75
C ALA A 463 12.48 10.67 -19.78
N TRP A 464 11.95 10.92 -20.98
CA TRP A 464 12.61 11.72 -22.00
C TRP A 464 12.36 13.22 -21.76
N LYS A 465 12.75 14.09 -22.69
CA LYS A 465 12.62 15.56 -22.59
C LYS A 465 11.16 16.05 -22.53
N THR A 466 10.23 15.25 -22.99
CA THR A 466 8.79 15.45 -22.86
C THR A 466 8.12 14.12 -22.52
N LEU A 467 7.05 14.17 -21.72
CA LEU A 467 6.34 12.95 -21.33
C LEU A 467 5.55 12.30 -22.47
N GLY A 468 5.15 13.08 -23.46
CA GLY A 468 4.35 12.58 -24.59
C GLY A 468 3.70 13.67 -25.40
N GLU A 469 2.82 13.25 -26.30
CA GLU A 469 1.97 14.10 -27.15
C GLU A 469 0.63 13.42 -27.43
N GLY A 470 -0.33 14.17 -27.97
CA GLY A 470 -1.68 13.71 -28.27
C GLY A 470 -2.75 14.52 -27.54
N GLU A 471 -4.02 14.19 -27.79
CA GLU A 471 -5.14 14.92 -27.20
C GLU A 471 -5.33 14.62 -25.71
N ILE A 472 -4.99 13.39 -25.28
CA ILE A 472 -5.20 12.91 -23.90
C ILE A 472 -3.94 13.09 -23.04
N ILE A 473 -3.18 14.15 -23.25
CA ILE A 473 -2.00 14.43 -22.45
C ILE A 473 -2.21 15.53 -21.41
N ASN A 474 -3.03 16.51 -21.72
CA ASN A 474 -3.14 17.75 -20.96
C ASN A 474 -4.31 17.71 -19.96
N GLY A 475 -4.10 17.10 -18.80
CA GLY A 475 -5.03 17.23 -17.67
C GLY A 475 -6.31 16.41 -17.74
N LYS A 476 -6.57 15.67 -18.81
CA LYS A 476 -7.73 14.78 -18.91
C LYS A 476 -7.56 13.46 -18.14
N LEU A 477 -6.32 13.06 -17.85
CA LEU A 477 -6.01 11.91 -16.98
C LEU A 477 -6.08 12.25 -15.49
N LYS A 478 -6.16 13.52 -15.13
CA LYS A 478 -6.14 13.99 -13.72
C LYS A 478 -7.22 13.42 -12.81
N LYS A 479 -8.30 12.93 -13.38
CA LYS A 479 -9.36 12.27 -12.61
C LYS A 479 -9.87 11.09 -13.43
N LEU A 480 -9.34 9.93 -13.16
CA LEU A 480 -10.01 8.69 -13.54
C LEU A 480 -11.37 8.68 -12.84
N PRO A 481 -12.49 8.89 -13.54
CA PRO A 481 -13.78 8.93 -12.90
C PRO A 481 -14.06 7.56 -12.27
N GLY A 482 -14.20 7.53 -10.95
CA GLY A 482 -14.44 6.32 -10.19
C GLY A 482 -13.23 5.69 -9.53
N GLY A 483 -12.00 6.26 -9.70
CA GLY A 483 -10.82 5.89 -8.92
C GLY A 483 -10.35 4.44 -9.03
N LYS A 484 -10.86 3.65 -9.99
CA LYS A 484 -10.58 2.23 -10.12
C LYS A 484 -10.16 1.90 -11.56
N LEU A 485 -9.07 1.15 -11.73
CA LEU A 485 -8.58 0.77 -13.06
C LEU A 485 -9.58 -0.06 -13.87
N GLY A 486 -10.42 -0.86 -13.23
CA GLY A 486 -11.48 -1.62 -13.89
C GLY A 486 -12.56 -0.75 -14.56
N GLY A 487 -12.77 0.48 -14.09
CA GLY A 487 -13.80 1.38 -14.61
C GLY A 487 -13.28 2.68 -15.25
N GLY A 488 -12.11 3.16 -14.84
CA GLY A 488 -11.62 4.50 -15.15
C GLY A 488 -10.86 4.62 -16.46
N GLN A 489 -9.92 3.74 -16.71
CA GLN A 489 -9.10 3.78 -17.92
C GLN A 489 -9.86 3.30 -19.17
N ALA A 490 -10.83 2.41 -19.02
CA ALA A 490 -11.70 1.99 -20.10
C ALA A 490 -12.55 3.14 -20.71
N ARG A 491 -12.62 4.29 -20.02
CA ARG A 491 -13.34 5.48 -20.50
C ARG A 491 -12.53 6.37 -21.45
N PHE A 492 -11.19 6.21 -21.46
CA PHE A 492 -10.35 6.98 -22.37
C PHE A 492 -10.24 6.24 -23.70
N LYS A 493 -10.78 6.83 -24.72
CA LYS A 493 -10.58 6.35 -26.09
C LYS A 493 -9.30 6.98 -26.63
N PHE A 494 -8.19 6.31 -26.32
CA PHE A 494 -6.91 6.66 -26.94
C PHE A 494 -6.92 6.39 -28.44
N ASP A 495 -6.05 7.08 -29.14
CA ASP A 495 -5.68 6.73 -30.51
C ASP A 495 -4.17 6.53 -30.65
N ALA A 496 -3.73 6.16 -31.84
CA ALA A 496 -2.32 5.90 -32.13
C ALA A 496 -1.43 7.17 -32.17
N GLN A 497 -2.02 8.37 -32.09
CA GLN A 497 -1.31 9.65 -31.97
C GLN A 497 -1.21 10.12 -30.51
N ASP A 498 -1.85 9.44 -29.58
CA ASP A 498 -1.59 9.61 -28.17
C ASP A 498 -0.30 8.84 -27.85
N ILE A 499 0.80 9.55 -27.66
CA ILE A 499 2.15 9.00 -27.57
C ILE A 499 2.76 9.31 -26.21
N ARG A 500 3.57 8.37 -25.68
CA ARG A 500 4.42 8.56 -24.50
C ARG A 500 5.85 8.20 -24.84
N PHE A 501 6.80 8.72 -24.05
CA PHE A 501 8.22 8.55 -24.30
C PHE A 501 8.96 8.04 -23.09
N THR A 502 9.96 7.20 -23.31
CA THR A 502 11.04 6.89 -22.36
C THR A 502 12.39 6.89 -23.07
N GLU A 503 13.46 6.98 -22.28
CA GLU A 503 14.83 6.83 -22.72
C GLU A 503 15.48 5.68 -21.96
N GLY A 504 16.06 4.73 -22.67
CA GLY A 504 16.78 3.60 -22.11
C GLY A 504 18.18 3.97 -21.63
N LYS A 505 18.81 3.09 -20.85
CA LYS A 505 20.18 3.27 -20.35
C LYS A 505 21.24 3.40 -21.45
N ASP A 506 20.98 2.83 -22.61
CA ASP A 506 21.86 2.89 -23.80
C ASP A 506 21.61 4.13 -24.66
N GLY A 507 20.75 5.05 -24.23
CA GLY A 507 20.34 6.24 -24.96
C GLY A 507 19.33 5.99 -26.08
N SER A 508 18.84 4.77 -26.26
CA SER A 508 17.72 4.50 -27.16
C SER A 508 16.48 5.22 -26.69
N LEU A 509 15.73 5.83 -27.60
CA LEU A 509 14.43 6.43 -27.31
C LEU A 509 13.33 5.42 -27.63
N TYR A 510 12.31 5.40 -26.80
CA TYR A 510 11.13 4.56 -26.98
C TYR A 510 9.89 5.41 -27.13
N VAL A 511 9.12 5.11 -28.17
CA VAL A 511 7.86 5.77 -28.53
C VAL A 511 6.74 4.76 -28.33
N PHE A 512 5.90 5.00 -27.35
CA PHE A 512 4.73 4.16 -27.04
C PHE A 512 3.49 4.81 -27.65
N THR A 513 2.78 4.11 -28.53
CA THR A 513 1.43 4.52 -28.90
C THR A 513 0.46 4.04 -27.83
N MET A 514 -0.49 4.87 -27.42
CA MET A 514 -1.46 4.49 -26.36
C MET A 514 -2.60 3.60 -26.89
N GLU A 515 -2.66 3.42 -28.20
CA GLU A 515 -3.53 2.46 -28.91
C GLU A 515 -2.73 1.86 -30.09
N ILE A 516 -3.03 0.64 -30.49
CA ILE A 516 -2.39 0.01 -31.64
C ILE A 516 -2.80 0.74 -32.91
N PRO A 517 -1.82 1.19 -33.74
CA PRO A 517 -2.15 1.75 -35.04
C PRO A 517 -2.81 0.72 -35.97
N SER A 518 -3.73 1.17 -36.81
CA SER A 518 -4.26 0.33 -37.90
C SER A 518 -3.16 -0.07 -38.87
N ALA A 519 -3.35 -1.15 -39.63
CA ALA A 519 -2.43 -1.57 -40.67
C ALA A 519 -2.11 -0.41 -41.64
N GLU A 520 -0.83 -0.19 -41.90
CA GLU A 520 -0.30 0.88 -42.76
C GLU A 520 -0.62 2.31 -42.28
N GLN A 521 -1.16 2.48 -41.06
CA GLN A 521 -1.40 3.79 -40.47
C GLN A 521 -0.08 4.52 -40.24
N LYS A 522 -0.05 5.79 -40.62
CA LYS A 522 1.06 6.69 -40.35
C LYS A 522 0.93 7.25 -38.92
N VAL A 523 1.97 7.05 -38.12
CA VAL A 523 2.18 7.67 -36.81
C VAL A 523 3.19 8.80 -36.99
N VAL A 524 2.86 10.00 -36.56
CA VAL A 524 3.73 11.17 -36.65
C VAL A 524 4.15 11.61 -35.27
N VAL A 525 5.43 11.44 -34.96
CA VAL A 525 6.03 11.85 -33.68
C VAL A 525 6.48 13.29 -33.77
N LYS A 526 5.60 14.22 -33.47
CA LYS A 526 5.80 15.68 -33.63
C LYS A 526 6.86 16.23 -32.67
N SER A 527 7.02 15.66 -31.49
CA SER A 527 8.05 16.04 -30.53
C SER A 527 9.48 15.78 -31.05
N MET A 528 9.62 14.98 -32.09
CA MET A 528 10.91 14.73 -32.77
C MET A 528 11.14 15.63 -34.00
N ALA A 529 10.29 16.64 -34.23
CA ALA A 529 10.49 17.59 -35.31
C ALA A 529 11.84 18.33 -35.18
N LYS A 530 12.44 18.69 -36.33
CA LYS A 530 13.78 19.31 -36.36
C LYS A 530 13.85 20.64 -35.61
N ASP A 531 12.79 21.42 -35.65
CA ASP A 531 12.67 22.73 -35.00
C ASP A 531 12.56 22.62 -33.46
N LYS A 532 12.20 21.46 -32.92
CA LYS A 532 12.11 21.22 -31.46
C LYS A 532 13.47 21.12 -30.78
N GLY A 533 14.51 20.70 -31.50
CA GLY A 533 15.86 20.56 -30.95
C GLY A 533 15.98 19.51 -29.84
N TYR A 534 15.04 18.57 -29.73
CA TYR A 534 15.05 17.54 -28.69
C TYR A 534 15.99 16.41 -29.00
N LEU A 535 16.23 16.10 -30.28
CA LEU A 535 17.18 15.08 -30.71
C LEU A 535 18.59 15.66 -30.70
N SER A 536 19.53 14.92 -30.11
CA SER A 536 20.95 15.27 -30.05
C SER A 536 21.76 14.68 -31.21
N SER A 537 21.19 13.76 -31.98
CA SER A 537 21.82 13.05 -33.09
C SER A 537 20.80 12.72 -34.18
N GLU A 538 21.32 12.38 -35.38
CA GLU A 538 20.47 11.86 -36.45
C GLU A 538 19.88 10.49 -36.09
N ILE A 539 18.64 10.24 -36.53
CA ILE A 539 18.00 8.94 -36.40
C ILE A 539 18.64 7.98 -37.41
N LYS A 540 19.18 6.88 -36.94
CA LYS A 540 19.80 5.84 -37.74
C LYS A 540 18.91 4.61 -37.91
N GLU A 541 18.06 4.34 -36.96
CA GLU A 541 17.24 3.14 -36.94
C GLU A 541 15.91 3.41 -36.24
N VAL A 542 14.84 2.82 -36.77
CA VAL A 542 13.51 2.71 -36.16
C VAL A 542 13.10 1.24 -36.21
N ARG A 543 12.84 0.65 -35.05
CA ARG A 543 12.35 -0.73 -34.92
C ARG A 543 11.06 -0.77 -34.13
N LEU A 544 10.14 -1.63 -34.54
CA LEU A 544 8.96 -1.98 -33.77
C LEU A 544 9.29 -3.21 -32.90
N LEU A 545 9.18 -3.08 -31.57
CA LEU A 545 9.44 -4.20 -30.66
C LEU A 545 8.41 -5.32 -30.90
N GLY A 546 8.89 -6.57 -30.89
CA GLY A 546 8.06 -7.73 -31.20
C GLY A 546 7.75 -7.96 -32.68
N TYR A 547 8.33 -7.16 -33.58
CA TYR A 547 8.21 -7.34 -35.02
C TYR A 547 9.58 -7.59 -35.69
N ASN A 548 9.66 -8.64 -36.48
CA ASN A 548 10.94 -9.05 -37.10
C ASN A 548 11.20 -8.40 -38.48
N GLY A 549 10.24 -7.67 -39.03
CA GLY A 549 10.37 -6.99 -40.29
C GLY A 549 10.95 -5.57 -40.18
N ASN A 550 11.23 -4.96 -41.33
CA ASN A 550 11.64 -3.57 -41.40
C ASN A 550 10.45 -2.64 -41.24
N VAL A 551 10.64 -1.56 -40.49
CA VAL A 551 9.67 -0.49 -40.33
C VAL A 551 9.96 0.62 -41.34
N SER A 552 9.00 1.04 -42.13
CA SER A 552 9.13 2.19 -43.01
C SER A 552 8.98 3.49 -42.22
N TRP A 553 9.98 4.36 -42.33
CA TRP A 553 9.98 5.65 -41.64
C TRP A 553 10.64 6.76 -42.44
N LYS A 554 10.29 8.00 -42.11
CA LYS A 554 10.89 9.19 -42.70
C LYS A 554 11.04 10.29 -41.67
N TYR A 555 12.19 10.93 -41.62
CA TYR A 555 12.41 12.09 -40.74
C TYR A 555 12.17 13.38 -41.52
N THR A 556 11.21 14.17 -41.06
CA THR A 556 10.71 15.39 -41.73
C THR A 556 10.81 16.61 -40.82
N ASN A 557 10.52 17.77 -41.33
CA ASN A 557 10.41 18.99 -40.50
C ASN A 557 9.20 18.94 -39.54
N GLU A 558 8.20 18.11 -39.81
CA GLU A 558 7.02 17.93 -38.97
C GLU A 558 7.21 16.90 -37.86
N GLY A 559 8.29 16.08 -37.96
CA GLY A 559 8.59 15.04 -36.99
C GLY A 559 9.09 13.75 -37.63
N LEU A 560 9.11 12.69 -36.84
CA LEU A 560 9.40 11.34 -37.31
C LEU A 560 8.08 10.69 -37.74
N GLU A 561 7.96 10.42 -39.05
CA GLU A 561 6.85 9.68 -39.62
C GLU A 561 7.19 8.18 -39.63
N ILE A 562 6.33 7.35 -39.07
CA ILE A 562 6.48 5.90 -39.00
C ILE A 562 5.22 5.27 -39.60
N ILE A 563 5.40 4.29 -40.51
CA ILE A 563 4.30 3.50 -41.05
C ILE A 563 4.20 2.20 -40.26
N TYR A 564 3.08 1.97 -39.59
CA TYR A 564 2.86 0.73 -38.85
C TYR A 564 2.76 -0.46 -39.82
N PRO A 565 3.52 -1.55 -39.62
CA PRO A 565 3.51 -2.66 -40.56
C PRO A 565 2.14 -3.35 -40.63
N LYS A 566 1.69 -3.70 -41.83
CA LYS A 566 0.37 -4.29 -42.06
C LYS A 566 0.18 -5.69 -41.46
N ASP A 567 1.29 -6.39 -41.25
CA ASP A 567 1.35 -7.77 -40.75
C ASP A 567 1.81 -7.89 -39.31
N ALA A 568 2.06 -6.76 -38.63
CA ALA A 568 2.37 -6.76 -37.20
C ALA A 568 1.13 -7.14 -36.38
N GLN A 569 1.31 -8.11 -35.47
CA GLN A 569 0.25 -8.60 -34.57
C GLN A 569 0.64 -8.32 -33.12
N LEU A 570 0.42 -7.08 -32.70
CA LEU A 570 0.66 -6.60 -31.35
C LEU A 570 -0.65 -6.25 -30.65
N CYS A 571 -0.63 -6.07 -29.35
CA CYS A 571 -1.80 -5.69 -28.58
C CYS A 571 -1.54 -4.46 -27.71
N THR A 572 -2.57 -3.69 -27.44
CA THR A 572 -2.64 -2.55 -26.52
C THR A 572 -1.81 -1.35 -26.90
N SER A 573 -0.51 -1.48 -27.06
CA SER A 573 0.45 -0.40 -27.32
C SER A 573 1.57 -0.91 -28.21
N ALA A 574 1.85 -0.22 -29.30
CA ALA A 574 3.04 -0.45 -30.12
C ALA A 574 4.20 0.38 -29.57
N VAL A 575 5.37 -0.22 -29.47
CA VAL A 575 6.56 0.43 -28.96
C VAL A 575 7.65 0.46 -30.01
N PHE A 576 8.03 1.67 -30.44
CA PHE A 576 9.09 1.87 -31.41
C PHE A 576 10.37 2.28 -30.69
N ARG A 577 11.46 1.56 -30.96
CA ARG A 577 12.80 1.93 -30.54
C ARG A 577 13.45 2.79 -31.61
N ILE A 578 14.00 3.92 -31.19
CA ILE A 578 14.67 4.90 -32.03
C ILE A 578 16.15 5.00 -31.62
N ARG A 579 17.05 4.88 -32.60
CA ARG A 579 18.50 5.04 -32.40
C ARG A 579 19.13 6.02 -33.36
#